data_5bd5213e8e1c92abe7606788919169a3
#
_entry.id   5bd5213e8e1c92abe7606788919169a3
#
_cell.length_a   1.000
_cell.length_b   1.000
_cell.length_c   1.000
_cell.angle_alpha   90.00
_cell.angle_beta   90.00
_cell.angle_gamma   90.00
#
_symmetry.space_group_name_H-M   'P 1'
#
loop_
_entity.id
_entity.type
_entity.pdbx_description
1 polymer ?
#
loop_
_entity_poly.entity_id
_entity_poly.type
_entity_poly.pdbx_seq_one_letter_code
_entity_poly.pdbx_strand_id
1 'polypeptide(L)'
;PGILISGHDLKDIEQLLEQTEGTGVDVYTHGEMLPAHYYPQLKKYKHLVGNYGNAWWKQKEEFETFNGPIVFTTNCIVPPSPKASYKDRVFTTNATGFPGWKHILADENGHKDFSEVIEIAKTCKAPTAIEQGEIIGGFAHAQVFALADQVVEAVKSGAIRKFVVMSGCDGRMKSRDYYTEFAAQLPKDTVILTSGCAKFKYNKLNLGDINGIPRVLDAGQCNDSYSWAVVALKLKEIFGANDINDLPIEFNIAWYEQKAVIVLLALLYLGIKNIHIGPTLPAFVSPNVLKVLVENFGLGGITSVEEDLKNMVG
;
A
#
# COMPACT_ATOMS: atom_id res chain seq x y z
N PRO A 1 14.11 -22.38 -4.86
CA PRO A 1 14.16 -21.84 -3.50
C PRO A 1 13.93 -20.33 -3.52
N GLY A 2 13.40 -19.77 -2.43
CA GLY A 2 13.04 -18.36 -2.40
C GLY A 2 13.25 -17.71 -1.03
N ILE A 3 13.43 -16.39 -1.06
CA ILE A 3 13.47 -15.49 0.10
C ILE A 3 12.25 -14.58 0.05
N LEU A 4 11.53 -14.45 1.16
CA LEU A 4 10.42 -13.51 1.30
C LEU A 4 10.92 -12.24 2.01
N ILE A 5 10.69 -11.07 1.40
CA ILE A 5 11.01 -9.79 2.03
C ILE A 5 9.76 -8.95 2.25
N SER A 6 9.61 -8.42 3.46
CA SER A 6 8.46 -7.62 3.87
C SER A 6 8.91 -6.33 4.59
N GLY A 7 8.04 -5.36 4.64
CA GLY A 7 8.32 -4.04 5.21
C GLY A 7 8.43 -2.97 4.13
N HIS A 8 9.27 -1.95 4.34
CA HIS A 8 9.26 -0.75 3.49
C HIS A 8 10.64 -0.36 2.94
N ASP A 9 11.74 -0.91 3.48
CA ASP A 9 13.08 -0.41 3.16
C ASP A 9 13.53 -0.85 1.76
N LEU A 10 13.61 0.12 0.85
CA LEU A 10 13.96 -0.12 -0.54
C LEU A 10 15.47 -0.36 -0.75
N LYS A 11 16.33 0.15 0.15
CA LYS A 11 17.77 -0.14 0.11
C LYS A 11 18.03 -1.59 0.49
N ASP A 12 17.30 -2.12 1.46
CA ASP A 12 17.46 -3.51 1.89
C ASP A 12 17.05 -4.50 0.80
N ILE A 13 15.93 -4.27 0.10
CA ILE A 13 15.56 -5.15 -1.01
C ILE A 13 16.53 -5.01 -2.17
N GLU A 14 17.04 -3.82 -2.47
CA GLU A 14 18.05 -3.64 -3.51
C GLU A 14 19.32 -4.44 -3.18
N GLN A 15 19.86 -4.32 -1.97
CA GLN A 15 21.04 -5.09 -1.52
C GLN A 15 20.78 -6.60 -1.50
N LEU A 16 19.58 -7.04 -1.13
CA LEU A 16 19.20 -8.45 -1.21
C LEU A 16 19.17 -8.94 -2.66
N LEU A 17 18.59 -8.17 -3.57
CA LEU A 17 18.55 -8.50 -5.00
C LEU A 17 19.94 -8.54 -5.64
N GLU A 18 20.82 -7.61 -5.30
CA GLU A 18 22.22 -7.63 -5.75
C GLU A 18 22.95 -8.89 -5.28
N GLN A 19 22.76 -9.30 -4.02
CA GLN A 19 23.45 -10.47 -3.45
C GLN A 19 22.84 -11.81 -3.88
N THR A 20 21.58 -11.84 -4.28
CA THR A 20 20.90 -13.05 -4.77
C THR A 20 21.08 -13.26 -6.28
N GLU A 21 21.54 -12.26 -7.02
CA GLU A 21 21.73 -12.38 -8.47
C GLU A 21 22.69 -13.52 -8.83
N GLY A 22 22.26 -14.40 -9.72
CA GLY A 22 23.04 -15.58 -10.18
C GLY A 22 23.17 -16.73 -9.16
N THR A 23 22.56 -16.62 -7.98
CA THR A 23 22.65 -17.69 -6.94
C THR A 23 21.63 -18.83 -7.12
N GLY A 24 20.63 -18.65 -8.00
CA GLY A 24 19.53 -19.58 -8.19
C GLY A 24 18.44 -19.47 -7.10
N VAL A 25 18.48 -18.39 -6.29
CA VAL A 25 17.48 -18.07 -5.27
C VAL A 25 16.60 -16.94 -5.78
N ASP A 26 15.28 -17.17 -5.78
CA ASP A 26 14.30 -16.17 -6.15
C ASP A 26 13.93 -15.27 -4.94
N VAL A 27 13.53 -14.04 -5.23
CA VAL A 27 13.04 -13.10 -4.21
C VAL A 27 11.56 -12.84 -4.42
N TYR A 28 10.82 -12.94 -3.35
CA TYR A 28 9.38 -12.66 -3.28
C TYR A 28 9.13 -11.50 -2.33
N THR A 29 8.16 -10.66 -2.64
CA THR A 29 7.71 -9.59 -1.75
C THR A 29 6.46 -9.99 -0.97
N HIS A 30 6.20 -9.29 0.13
CA HIS A 30 4.97 -9.40 0.90
C HIS A 30 4.55 -8.03 1.44
N GLY A 31 3.24 -7.80 1.54
CA GLY A 31 2.70 -6.58 2.15
C GLY A 31 3.19 -5.29 1.47
N GLU A 32 3.74 -4.38 2.25
CA GLU A 32 4.21 -3.08 1.73
C GLU A 32 5.46 -3.14 0.83
N MET A 33 6.06 -4.33 0.68
CA MET A 33 7.14 -4.51 -0.30
C MET A 33 6.62 -4.83 -1.72
N LEU A 34 5.32 -5.12 -1.91
CA LEU A 34 4.70 -5.32 -3.24
C LEU A 34 5.12 -4.25 -4.27
N PRO A 35 5.17 -2.94 -3.93
CA PRO A 35 5.55 -1.91 -4.90
C PRO A 35 6.97 -2.02 -5.46
N ALA A 36 7.85 -2.82 -4.87
CA ALA A 36 9.18 -3.08 -5.45
C ALA A 36 9.11 -3.56 -6.92
N HIS A 37 8.02 -4.27 -7.28
CA HIS A 37 7.76 -4.70 -8.65
C HIS A 37 7.42 -3.54 -9.60
N TYR A 38 7.11 -2.34 -9.09
CA TYR A 38 6.78 -1.16 -9.87
C TYR A 38 7.96 -0.22 -10.07
N TYR A 39 8.88 -0.18 -9.10
CA TYR A 39 10.00 0.77 -9.10
C TYR A 39 11.05 0.39 -10.14
N PRO A 40 11.40 1.31 -11.06
CA PRO A 40 12.30 1.00 -12.18
C PRO A 40 13.64 0.39 -11.79
N GLN A 41 14.23 0.83 -10.66
CA GLN A 41 15.49 0.32 -10.14
C GLN A 41 15.43 -1.13 -9.69
N LEU A 42 14.27 -1.60 -9.25
CA LEU A 42 14.09 -2.93 -8.66
C LEU A 42 13.50 -3.92 -9.66
N LYS A 43 12.53 -3.52 -10.47
CA LYS A 43 11.90 -4.43 -11.45
C LYS A 43 12.82 -4.94 -12.56
N LYS A 44 14.05 -4.42 -12.66
CA LYS A 44 15.07 -4.90 -13.59
C LYS A 44 15.58 -6.30 -13.22
N TYR A 45 15.53 -6.69 -11.95
CA TYR A 45 16.02 -7.97 -11.46
C TYR A 45 15.03 -9.09 -11.80
N LYS A 46 15.44 -10.02 -12.66
CA LYS A 46 14.57 -11.09 -13.17
C LYS A 46 14.16 -12.12 -12.10
N HIS A 47 14.97 -12.26 -11.05
CA HIS A 47 14.72 -13.16 -9.93
C HIS A 47 13.86 -12.50 -8.81
N LEU A 48 13.39 -11.27 -9.00
CA LEU A 48 12.29 -10.67 -8.26
C LEU A 48 10.99 -11.15 -8.92
N VAL A 49 10.51 -12.32 -8.52
CA VAL A 49 9.55 -13.12 -9.32
C VAL A 49 8.09 -12.82 -9.04
N GLY A 50 7.73 -12.33 -7.86
CA GLY A 50 6.34 -12.04 -7.55
C GLY A 50 6.08 -11.60 -6.12
N ASN A 51 4.85 -11.15 -5.88
CA ASN A 51 4.36 -10.89 -4.53
C ASN A 51 3.68 -12.15 -4.00
N TYR A 52 4.02 -12.54 -2.78
CA TYR A 52 3.47 -13.73 -2.13
C TYR A 52 2.36 -13.32 -1.16
N GLY A 53 1.14 -13.58 -1.55
CA GLY A 53 -0.01 -13.34 -0.70
C GLY A 53 -0.49 -11.89 -0.63
N ASN A 54 -0.81 -11.46 0.57
CA ASN A 54 -1.58 -10.26 0.87
C ASN A 54 -0.79 -9.27 1.75
N ALA A 55 -1.47 -8.54 2.60
CA ALA A 55 -0.90 -7.60 3.54
C ALA A 55 -0.53 -8.25 4.88
N TRP A 56 0.03 -7.44 5.78
CA TRP A 56 0.54 -7.86 7.10
C TRP A 56 -0.44 -8.71 7.93
N TRP A 57 -1.74 -8.49 7.80
CA TRP A 57 -2.76 -9.25 8.57
C TRP A 57 -2.91 -10.71 8.14
N LYS A 58 -2.29 -11.11 7.02
CA LYS A 58 -2.27 -12.48 6.51
C LYS A 58 -0.99 -13.25 6.81
N GLN A 59 0.00 -12.64 7.45
CA GLN A 59 1.31 -13.23 7.71
C GLN A 59 1.22 -14.61 8.37
N LYS A 60 0.33 -14.79 9.34
CA LYS A 60 0.24 -16.06 10.08
C LYS A 60 -0.16 -17.24 9.22
N GLU A 61 -0.99 -17.02 8.23
CA GLU A 61 -1.43 -18.05 7.30
C GLU A 61 -0.41 -18.26 6.17
N GLU A 62 0.03 -17.18 5.56
CA GLU A 62 0.83 -17.18 4.35
C GLU A 62 2.29 -17.61 4.60
N PHE A 63 2.87 -17.22 5.72
CA PHE A 63 4.25 -17.57 6.05
C PHE A 63 4.44 -19.06 6.39
N GLU A 64 3.38 -19.75 6.80
CA GLU A 64 3.43 -21.22 7.00
C GLU A 64 3.71 -21.98 5.70
N THR A 65 3.32 -21.43 4.56
CA THR A 65 3.42 -22.07 3.24
C THR A 65 4.58 -21.55 2.39
N PHE A 66 5.28 -20.51 2.85
CA PHE A 66 6.38 -19.93 2.07
C PHE A 66 7.60 -20.85 2.00
N ASN A 67 7.87 -21.63 3.01
CA ASN A 67 8.97 -22.60 3.15
C ASN A 67 10.40 -22.01 3.23
N GLY A 68 10.69 -20.86 2.65
CA GLY A 68 11.98 -20.18 2.67
C GLY A 68 12.18 -19.23 3.86
N PRO A 69 13.36 -18.61 3.98
CA PRO A 69 13.60 -17.56 4.97
C PRO A 69 12.81 -16.30 4.66
N ILE A 70 12.53 -15.53 5.73
CA ILE A 70 11.72 -14.32 5.72
C ILE A 70 12.54 -13.18 6.31
N VAL A 71 12.59 -12.04 5.61
CA VAL A 71 13.30 -10.83 6.05
C VAL A 71 12.28 -9.72 6.29
N PHE A 72 12.25 -9.19 7.51
CA PHE A 72 11.52 -7.96 7.84
C PHE A 72 12.46 -6.76 7.89
N THR A 73 12.14 -5.75 7.10
CA THR A 73 12.99 -4.55 6.98
C THR A 73 12.51 -3.39 7.85
N THR A 74 11.22 -3.36 8.19
CA THR A 74 10.60 -2.34 9.03
C THR A 74 9.45 -2.94 9.85
N ASN A 75 8.55 -2.11 10.35
CA ASN A 75 7.33 -2.48 11.08
C ASN A 75 6.41 -3.46 10.32
N CYS A 76 5.20 -3.66 10.81
CA CYS A 76 4.18 -4.61 10.34
C CYS A 76 4.49 -6.08 10.68
N ILE A 77 5.21 -6.34 11.77
CA ILE A 77 5.39 -7.70 12.30
C ILE A 77 4.14 -8.11 13.05
N VAL A 78 3.55 -9.24 12.64
CA VAL A 78 2.54 -9.94 13.43
C VAL A 78 3.24 -11.01 14.27
N PRO A 79 3.19 -10.92 15.60
CA PRO A 79 3.83 -11.92 16.46
C PRO A 79 3.41 -13.35 16.07
N PRO A 80 4.39 -14.24 15.82
CA PRO A 80 4.07 -15.62 15.41
C PRO A 80 3.41 -16.38 16.55
N SER A 81 2.62 -17.40 16.17
CA SER A 81 2.19 -18.41 17.13
C SER A 81 3.42 -19.16 17.68
N PRO A 82 3.40 -19.60 18.96
CA PRO A 82 4.46 -20.48 19.48
C PRO A 82 4.71 -21.75 18.66
N LYS A 83 3.69 -22.19 17.90
CA LYS A 83 3.73 -23.37 17.03
C LYS A 83 4.04 -23.02 15.56
N ALA A 84 4.27 -21.74 15.22
CA ALA A 84 4.54 -21.34 13.84
C ALA A 84 5.79 -22.03 13.29
N SER A 85 5.68 -22.63 12.11
CA SER A 85 6.76 -23.36 11.47
C SER A 85 7.88 -22.46 10.94
N TYR A 86 7.55 -21.21 10.67
CA TYR A 86 8.46 -20.22 10.08
C TYR A 86 9.32 -19.44 11.08
N LYS A 87 9.02 -19.51 12.38
CA LYS A 87 9.63 -18.64 13.42
C LYS A 87 11.15 -18.69 13.49
N ASP A 88 11.74 -19.87 13.16
CA ASP A 88 13.19 -20.10 13.27
C ASP A 88 13.97 -19.70 12.00
N ARG A 89 13.29 -19.21 10.96
CA ARG A 89 13.87 -18.75 9.70
C ARG A 89 13.51 -17.29 9.36
N VAL A 90 13.21 -16.50 10.39
CA VAL A 90 12.90 -15.07 10.24
C VAL A 90 14.09 -14.23 10.66
N PHE A 91 14.37 -13.22 9.85
CA PHE A 91 15.41 -12.22 10.05
C PHE A 91 14.80 -10.83 10.10
N THR A 92 15.46 -9.93 10.82
CA THR A 92 15.04 -8.52 10.91
C THR A 92 16.22 -7.60 10.55
N THR A 93 15.92 -6.39 10.12
CA THR A 93 16.91 -5.36 9.81
C THR A 93 16.49 -4.01 10.44
N ASN A 94 17.37 -3.01 10.37
CA ASN A 94 17.10 -1.63 10.77
C ASN A 94 16.60 -1.51 12.23
N ALA A 95 15.56 -0.69 12.47
CA ALA A 95 14.96 -0.48 13.78
C ALA A 95 13.92 -1.54 14.17
N THR A 96 13.70 -2.54 13.30
CA THR A 96 12.71 -3.60 13.54
C THR A 96 13.37 -4.80 14.22
N GLY A 97 12.66 -5.46 15.11
CA GLY A 97 13.14 -6.64 15.80
C GLY A 97 12.02 -7.41 16.47
N PHE A 98 12.30 -8.67 16.79
CA PHE A 98 11.43 -9.52 17.57
C PHE A 98 12.29 -10.46 18.44
N PRO A 99 11.92 -10.72 19.71
CA PRO A 99 12.71 -11.58 20.59
C PRO A 99 12.99 -12.96 19.97
N GLY A 100 14.26 -13.36 19.94
CA GLY A 100 14.71 -14.64 19.41
C GLY A 100 14.93 -14.69 17.91
N TRP A 101 14.60 -13.65 17.16
CA TRP A 101 14.92 -13.59 15.72
C TRP A 101 16.32 -13.01 15.49
N LYS A 102 16.98 -13.50 14.46
CA LYS A 102 18.27 -12.96 14.03
C LYS A 102 18.11 -11.56 13.44
N HIS A 103 19.04 -10.70 13.81
CA HIS A 103 19.07 -9.32 13.30
C HIS A 103 20.30 -9.10 12.44
N ILE A 104 20.09 -8.62 11.21
CA ILE A 104 21.14 -8.30 10.25
C ILE A 104 21.51 -6.84 10.46
N LEU A 105 22.71 -6.61 10.98
CA LEU A 105 23.28 -5.28 11.19
C LEU A 105 23.87 -4.74 9.88
N ALA A 106 23.77 -3.43 9.70
CA ALA A 106 24.55 -2.74 8.67
C ALA A 106 25.97 -2.52 9.14
N ASP A 107 26.92 -2.60 8.23
CA ASP A 107 28.29 -2.15 8.45
C ASP A 107 28.38 -0.60 8.52
N GLU A 108 29.58 -0.06 8.66
CA GLU A 108 29.86 1.37 8.74
C GLU A 108 29.45 2.14 7.45
N ASN A 109 29.31 1.46 6.32
CA ASN A 109 28.90 2.01 5.03
C ASN A 109 27.37 1.83 4.80
N GLY A 110 26.67 1.22 5.74
CA GLY A 110 25.23 0.92 5.64
C GLY A 110 24.92 -0.29 4.74
N HIS A 111 25.92 -1.14 4.48
CA HIS A 111 25.75 -2.39 3.75
C HIS A 111 25.37 -3.52 4.71
N LYS A 112 24.43 -4.38 4.30
CA LYS A 112 23.98 -5.55 5.04
C LYS A 112 24.38 -6.83 4.31
N ASP A 113 24.86 -7.81 5.06
CA ASP A 113 25.23 -9.12 4.55
C ASP A 113 24.03 -10.09 4.65
N PHE A 114 23.48 -10.47 3.51
CA PHE A 114 22.42 -11.45 3.38
C PHE A 114 22.90 -12.87 3.06
N SER A 115 24.19 -13.14 3.12
CA SER A 115 24.79 -14.45 2.76
C SER A 115 24.16 -15.59 3.53
N GLU A 116 23.95 -15.44 4.85
CA GLU A 116 23.31 -16.48 5.67
C GLU A 116 21.87 -16.76 5.22
N VAL A 117 21.11 -15.72 4.90
CA VAL A 117 19.72 -15.85 4.41
C VAL A 117 19.70 -16.61 3.09
N ILE A 118 20.63 -16.32 2.19
CA ILE A 118 20.79 -16.97 0.89
C ILE A 118 21.14 -18.45 1.06
N GLU A 119 22.11 -18.79 1.92
CA GLU A 119 22.48 -20.18 2.18
C GLU A 119 21.35 -20.98 2.80
N ILE A 120 20.58 -20.41 3.72
CA ILE A 120 19.38 -21.06 4.26
C ILE A 120 18.36 -21.28 3.14
N ALA A 121 18.11 -20.27 2.29
CA ALA A 121 17.15 -20.41 1.19
C ALA A 121 17.48 -21.59 0.27
N LYS A 122 18.77 -21.80 -0.07
CA LYS A 122 19.22 -22.91 -0.91
C LYS A 122 18.90 -24.29 -0.35
N THR A 123 18.75 -24.41 0.97
CA THR A 123 18.38 -25.66 1.65
C THR A 123 16.88 -25.87 1.79
N CYS A 124 16.08 -24.83 1.55
CA CYS A 124 14.64 -24.85 1.70
C CYS A 124 13.93 -25.40 0.46
N LYS A 125 12.72 -25.89 0.67
CA LYS A 125 11.79 -26.19 -0.43
C LYS A 125 11.31 -24.91 -1.08
N ALA A 126 10.88 -25.01 -2.33
CA ALA A 126 10.21 -23.91 -3.01
C ALA A 126 8.94 -23.48 -2.25
N PRO A 127 8.54 -22.18 -2.33
CA PRO A 127 7.27 -21.72 -1.80
C PRO A 127 6.11 -22.50 -2.40
N THR A 128 5.09 -22.80 -1.58
CA THR A 128 3.85 -23.40 -2.06
C THR A 128 3.02 -22.31 -2.74
N ALA A 129 2.58 -22.54 -3.97
CA ALA A 129 1.71 -21.59 -4.66
C ALA A 129 0.36 -21.46 -3.90
N ILE A 130 -0.01 -20.24 -3.52
CA ILE A 130 -1.25 -19.98 -2.78
C ILE A 130 -2.30 -19.26 -3.64
N GLU A 131 -1.88 -18.57 -4.67
CA GLU A 131 -2.76 -17.92 -5.64
C GLU A 131 -2.04 -17.71 -6.97
N GLN A 132 -2.80 -17.38 -8.02
CA GLN A 132 -2.30 -17.06 -9.34
C GLN A 132 -3.06 -15.84 -9.88
N GLY A 133 -2.42 -15.04 -10.71
CA GLY A 133 -3.01 -13.87 -11.35
C GLY A 133 -2.02 -12.72 -11.43
N GLU A 134 -2.51 -11.62 -11.95
CA GLU A 134 -1.75 -10.39 -12.14
C GLU A 134 -2.53 -9.20 -11.60
N ILE A 135 -1.82 -8.20 -11.10
CA ILE A 135 -2.38 -6.90 -10.71
C ILE A 135 -1.58 -5.80 -11.40
N ILE A 136 -2.24 -4.67 -11.65
CA ILE A 136 -1.61 -3.51 -12.27
C ILE A 136 -1.26 -2.50 -11.17
N GLY A 137 -0.04 -1.97 -11.20
CA GLY A 137 0.44 -0.94 -10.28
C GLY A 137 1.49 -0.04 -10.92
N GLY A 138 2.08 0.87 -10.13
CA GLY A 138 3.13 1.78 -10.60
C GLY A 138 2.61 3.12 -11.11
N PHE A 139 1.51 3.60 -10.57
CA PHE A 139 0.92 4.90 -10.92
C PHE A 139 1.31 6.01 -9.94
N ALA A 140 2.61 6.12 -9.61
CA ALA A 140 3.14 7.31 -8.94
C ALA A 140 3.02 8.55 -9.85
N HIS A 141 3.22 9.75 -9.30
CA HIS A 141 2.97 11.01 -10.01
C HIS A 141 3.66 11.10 -11.38
N ALA A 142 4.88 10.59 -11.54
CA ALA A 142 5.59 10.61 -12.82
C ALA A 142 4.83 9.83 -13.91
N GLN A 143 4.29 8.64 -13.60
CA GLN A 143 3.50 7.84 -14.52
C GLN A 143 2.14 8.49 -14.81
N VAL A 144 1.48 9.04 -13.78
CA VAL A 144 0.20 9.75 -13.96
C VAL A 144 0.39 10.99 -14.83
N PHE A 145 1.50 11.73 -14.68
CA PHE A 145 1.81 12.88 -15.54
C PHE A 145 2.10 12.48 -16.98
N ALA A 146 2.71 11.32 -17.21
CA ALA A 146 2.87 10.81 -18.58
C ALA A 146 1.53 10.47 -19.26
N LEU A 147 0.47 10.25 -18.47
CA LEU A 147 -0.90 10.00 -18.94
C LEU A 147 -1.81 11.23 -18.78
N ALA A 148 -1.26 12.41 -18.43
CA ALA A 148 -2.04 13.58 -18.06
C ALA A 148 -3.07 13.99 -19.12
N ASP A 149 -2.71 13.98 -20.40
CA ASP A 149 -3.63 14.35 -21.50
C ASP A 149 -4.83 13.40 -21.55
N GLN A 150 -4.61 12.09 -21.38
CA GLN A 150 -5.68 11.08 -21.37
C GLN A 150 -6.59 11.24 -20.16
N VAL A 151 -6.01 11.49 -18.98
CA VAL A 151 -6.77 11.71 -17.74
C VAL A 151 -7.61 12.99 -17.85
N VAL A 152 -7.02 14.09 -18.32
CA VAL A 152 -7.72 15.38 -18.49
C VAL A 152 -8.85 15.25 -19.52
N GLU A 153 -8.63 14.57 -20.63
CA GLU A 153 -9.68 14.32 -21.64
C GLU A 153 -10.81 13.46 -21.07
N ALA A 154 -10.48 12.40 -20.33
CA ALA A 154 -11.48 11.56 -19.68
C ALA A 154 -12.33 12.31 -18.64
N VAL A 155 -11.73 13.27 -17.90
CA VAL A 155 -12.47 14.14 -16.98
C VAL A 155 -13.33 15.15 -17.75
N LYS A 156 -12.80 15.80 -18.78
CA LYS A 156 -13.54 16.81 -19.57
C LYS A 156 -14.71 16.20 -20.33
N SER A 157 -14.56 14.98 -20.84
CA SER A 157 -15.63 14.25 -21.53
C SER A 157 -16.67 13.66 -20.57
N GLY A 158 -16.42 13.68 -19.25
CA GLY A 158 -17.27 13.05 -18.25
C GLY A 158 -17.12 11.52 -18.15
N ALA A 159 -16.16 10.93 -18.88
CA ALA A 159 -15.84 9.50 -18.77
C ALA A 159 -15.30 9.16 -17.38
N ILE A 160 -14.52 10.06 -16.76
CA ILE A 160 -14.16 10.01 -15.34
C ILE A 160 -14.87 11.17 -14.65
N ARG A 161 -15.84 10.85 -13.80
CA ARG A 161 -16.60 11.85 -13.03
C ARG A 161 -15.96 12.16 -11.68
N LYS A 162 -15.40 11.17 -11.03
CA LYS A 162 -14.81 11.31 -9.70
C LYS A 162 -13.55 10.44 -9.54
N PHE A 163 -12.62 10.95 -8.74
CA PHE A 163 -11.53 10.18 -8.15
C PHE A 163 -11.84 9.95 -6.67
N VAL A 164 -11.57 8.76 -6.17
CA VAL A 164 -11.71 8.44 -4.74
C VAL A 164 -10.34 8.00 -4.22
N VAL A 165 -9.75 8.80 -3.36
CA VAL A 165 -8.52 8.44 -2.67
C VAL A 165 -8.87 7.45 -1.57
N MET A 166 -8.62 6.17 -1.84
CA MET A 166 -8.75 5.07 -0.88
C MET A 166 -7.33 4.60 -0.57
N SER A 167 -6.77 5.08 0.54
CA SER A 167 -5.36 4.90 0.85
C SER A 167 -5.17 4.65 2.34
N GLY A 168 -3.97 4.28 2.73
CA GLY A 168 -3.60 4.11 4.13
C GLY A 168 -3.31 2.67 4.52
N CYS A 169 -3.43 2.38 5.82
CA CYS A 169 -3.29 1.04 6.37
C CYS A 169 -4.66 0.43 6.69
N ASP A 170 -4.73 -0.90 6.70
CA ASP A 170 -5.97 -1.61 6.97
C ASP A 170 -5.69 -2.85 7.85
N GLY A 171 -6.66 -3.70 8.08
CA GLY A 171 -6.55 -4.87 8.94
C GLY A 171 -7.58 -5.95 8.65
N ARG A 172 -7.54 -7.01 9.45
CA ARG A 172 -8.34 -8.23 9.24
C ARG A 172 -9.76 -8.19 9.85
N MET A 173 -10.08 -7.19 10.65
CA MET A 173 -11.39 -7.14 11.33
C MET A 173 -12.52 -7.07 10.32
N LYS A 174 -13.64 -7.77 10.57
CA LYS A 174 -14.80 -7.81 9.68
C LYS A 174 -15.35 -6.42 9.36
N SER A 175 -15.32 -5.49 10.31
CA SER A 175 -15.72 -4.10 10.08
C SER A 175 -14.92 -3.39 8.98
N ARG A 176 -13.77 -3.95 8.57
CA ARG A 176 -12.92 -3.43 7.50
C ARG A 176 -13.25 -4.00 6.13
N ASP A 177 -14.20 -4.92 6.02
CA ASP A 177 -14.76 -5.38 4.74
C ASP A 177 -15.50 -4.25 4.02
N TYR A 178 -15.90 -3.20 4.76
CA TYR A 178 -16.43 -1.95 4.24
C TYR A 178 -15.64 -1.43 3.03
N TYR A 179 -14.30 -1.40 3.09
CA TYR A 179 -13.47 -0.88 2.00
C TYR A 179 -13.52 -1.74 0.73
N THR A 180 -13.64 -3.06 0.90
CA THR A 180 -13.85 -3.99 -0.22
C THR A 180 -15.23 -3.77 -0.86
N GLU A 181 -16.25 -3.67 -0.04
CA GLU A 181 -17.65 -3.49 -0.47
C GLU A 181 -17.84 -2.12 -1.12
N PHE A 182 -17.27 -1.06 -0.53
CA PHE A 182 -17.30 0.30 -1.08
C PHE A 182 -16.65 0.34 -2.47
N ALA A 183 -15.44 -0.22 -2.62
CA ALA A 183 -14.75 -0.28 -3.90
C ALA A 183 -15.53 -1.06 -4.97
N ALA A 184 -16.12 -2.20 -4.59
CA ALA A 184 -16.88 -3.04 -5.50
C ALA A 184 -18.17 -2.37 -6.01
N GLN A 185 -18.75 -1.46 -5.23
CA GLN A 185 -19.99 -0.76 -5.55
C GLN A 185 -19.78 0.64 -6.14
N LEU A 186 -18.54 1.12 -6.26
CA LEU A 186 -18.24 2.41 -6.88
C LEU A 186 -18.81 2.48 -8.32
N PRO A 187 -19.44 3.61 -8.69
CA PRO A 187 -19.90 3.84 -10.06
C PRO A 187 -18.78 3.61 -11.10
N LYS A 188 -19.15 3.16 -12.30
CA LYS A 188 -18.19 2.79 -13.35
C LYS A 188 -17.36 3.97 -13.88
N ASP A 189 -17.81 5.18 -13.65
CA ASP A 189 -17.16 6.45 -13.99
C ASP A 189 -16.25 7.00 -12.89
N THR A 190 -15.87 6.17 -11.91
CA THR A 190 -14.98 6.54 -10.82
C THR A 190 -13.68 5.75 -10.85
N VAL A 191 -12.59 6.42 -10.44
CA VAL A 191 -11.24 5.85 -10.35
C VAL A 191 -10.77 5.89 -8.90
N ILE A 192 -10.22 4.78 -8.41
CA ILE A 192 -9.60 4.68 -7.09
C ILE A 192 -8.13 5.08 -7.20
N LEU A 193 -7.70 6.02 -6.38
CA LEU A 193 -6.30 6.39 -6.18
C LEU A 193 -5.84 5.78 -4.86
N THR A 194 -4.85 4.88 -4.89
CA THR A 194 -4.44 4.14 -3.70
C THR A 194 -2.93 4.13 -3.46
N SER A 195 -2.57 3.91 -2.21
CA SER A 195 -1.23 3.60 -1.71
C SER A 195 -1.33 2.95 -0.34
N GLY A 196 -0.31 2.19 0.05
CA GLY A 196 -0.32 1.52 1.35
C GLY A 196 -1.07 0.19 1.35
N CYS A 197 -1.17 -0.44 2.52
CA CYS A 197 -1.80 -1.76 2.67
C CYS A 197 -3.31 -1.78 2.37
N ALA A 198 -4.00 -0.65 2.43
CA ALA A 198 -5.43 -0.58 2.12
C ALA A 198 -5.75 -1.15 0.73
N LYS A 199 -4.84 -1.00 -0.24
CA LYS A 199 -4.99 -1.56 -1.60
C LYS A 199 -5.37 -3.03 -1.64
N PHE A 200 -4.89 -3.83 -0.70
CA PHE A 200 -5.14 -5.28 -0.66
C PHE A 200 -6.61 -5.65 -0.42
N LYS A 201 -7.45 -4.68 -0.08
CA LYS A 201 -8.91 -4.87 0.02
C LYS A 201 -9.60 -4.85 -1.34
N TYR A 202 -8.99 -4.26 -2.37
CA TYR A 202 -9.65 -4.05 -3.66
C TYR A 202 -8.74 -4.19 -4.89
N ASN A 203 -7.42 -4.33 -4.76
CA ASN A 203 -6.52 -4.44 -5.91
C ASN A 203 -6.69 -5.73 -6.73
N LYS A 204 -7.39 -6.73 -6.17
CA LYS A 204 -7.73 -7.99 -6.86
C LYS A 204 -9.18 -8.02 -7.37
N LEU A 205 -9.96 -6.95 -7.15
CA LEU A 205 -11.29 -6.82 -7.73
C LEU A 205 -11.18 -6.50 -9.23
N ASN A 206 -11.99 -7.18 -10.04
CA ASN A 206 -12.07 -6.87 -11.46
C ASN A 206 -12.97 -5.64 -11.69
N LEU A 207 -12.42 -4.44 -11.49
CA LEU A 207 -13.15 -3.19 -11.68
C LEU A 207 -13.10 -2.67 -13.13
N GLY A 208 -12.21 -3.22 -13.96
CA GLY A 208 -12.04 -2.82 -15.35
C GLY A 208 -11.25 -1.52 -15.51
N ASP A 209 -11.46 -0.85 -16.64
CA ASP A 209 -10.81 0.40 -17.02
C ASP A 209 -11.80 1.42 -17.59
N ILE A 210 -11.33 2.66 -17.75
CA ILE A 210 -12.03 3.74 -18.44
C ILE A 210 -11.11 4.23 -19.56
N ASN A 211 -11.43 3.92 -20.81
CA ASN A 211 -10.61 4.29 -21.98
C ASN A 211 -9.14 3.84 -21.86
N GLY A 212 -8.89 2.65 -21.30
CA GLY A 212 -7.56 2.11 -21.06
C GLY A 212 -6.88 2.60 -19.77
N ILE A 213 -7.53 3.46 -18.99
CA ILE A 213 -7.06 3.87 -17.65
C ILE A 213 -7.63 2.89 -16.62
N PRO A 214 -6.81 2.09 -15.92
CA PRO A 214 -7.31 1.20 -14.88
C PRO A 214 -8.09 1.96 -13.81
N ARG A 215 -9.18 1.36 -13.33
CA ARG A 215 -10.00 1.99 -12.28
C ARG A 215 -9.37 1.91 -10.88
N VAL A 216 -8.23 1.23 -10.74
CA VAL A 216 -7.40 1.27 -9.52
C VAL A 216 -6.01 1.71 -9.93
N LEU A 217 -5.62 2.90 -9.51
CA LEU A 217 -4.29 3.45 -9.72
C LEU A 217 -3.51 3.37 -8.40
N ASP A 218 -2.54 2.47 -8.37
CA ASP A 218 -1.70 2.23 -7.19
C ASP A 218 -0.36 2.96 -7.32
N ALA A 219 -0.14 3.96 -6.47
CA ALA A 219 1.11 4.72 -6.43
C ALA A 219 2.27 3.95 -5.79
N GLY A 220 1.99 2.99 -4.90
CA GLY A 220 3.04 2.25 -4.22
C GLY A 220 2.84 2.07 -2.71
N GLN A 221 3.90 2.23 -1.94
CA GLN A 221 3.90 2.13 -0.48
C GLN A 221 3.08 3.27 0.17
N CYS A 222 2.85 3.19 1.46
CA CYS A 222 2.16 4.26 2.19
C CYS A 222 2.87 5.62 2.08
N ASN A 223 4.19 5.67 1.93
CA ASN A 223 4.94 6.91 1.66
C ASN A 223 4.60 7.50 0.28
N ASP A 224 4.20 6.68 -0.70
CA ASP A 224 3.84 7.14 -2.05
C ASP A 224 2.49 7.86 -2.09
N SER A 225 1.78 7.96 -0.94
CA SER A 225 0.65 8.90 -0.76
C SER A 225 1.00 10.33 -1.13
N TYR A 226 2.27 10.71 -1.02
CA TYR A 226 2.83 11.96 -1.54
C TYR A 226 2.49 12.17 -3.02
N SER A 227 2.53 11.11 -3.84
CA SER A 227 2.20 11.20 -5.26
C SER A 227 0.78 11.73 -5.50
N TRP A 228 -0.17 11.35 -4.68
CA TRP A 228 -1.57 11.82 -4.82
C TRP A 228 -1.71 13.30 -4.47
N ALA A 229 -0.96 13.80 -3.49
CA ALA A 229 -0.91 15.24 -3.20
C ALA A 229 -0.34 16.02 -4.39
N VAL A 230 0.75 15.54 -4.99
CA VAL A 230 1.39 16.16 -6.16
C VAL A 230 0.45 16.12 -7.38
N VAL A 231 -0.25 15.01 -7.60
CA VAL A 231 -1.24 14.88 -8.68
C VAL A 231 -2.41 15.85 -8.47
N ALA A 232 -2.96 15.93 -7.26
CA ALA A 232 -4.06 16.85 -6.95
C ALA A 232 -3.67 18.30 -7.18
N LEU A 233 -2.47 18.74 -6.73
CA LEU A 233 -1.95 20.07 -6.98
C LEU A 233 -1.79 20.37 -8.49
N LYS A 234 -1.32 19.38 -9.26
CA LYS A 234 -1.20 19.52 -10.72
C LYS A 234 -2.54 19.60 -11.44
N LEU A 235 -3.51 18.81 -11.02
CA LEU A 235 -4.89 18.89 -11.54
C LEU A 235 -5.52 20.23 -11.21
N LYS A 236 -5.30 20.75 -10.00
CA LYS A 236 -5.75 22.11 -9.62
C LYS A 236 -5.22 23.17 -10.61
N GLU A 237 -3.93 23.12 -10.94
CA GLU A 237 -3.31 24.01 -11.93
C GLU A 237 -3.93 23.86 -13.33
N ILE A 238 -4.06 22.62 -13.82
CA ILE A 238 -4.57 22.31 -15.17
C ILE A 238 -6.04 22.76 -15.35
N PHE A 239 -6.87 22.53 -14.32
CA PHE A 239 -8.29 22.92 -14.37
C PHE A 239 -8.53 24.38 -13.97
N GLY A 240 -7.50 25.11 -13.53
CA GLY A 240 -7.62 26.50 -13.08
C GLY A 240 -8.51 26.64 -11.83
N ALA A 241 -8.55 25.61 -10.98
CA ALA A 241 -9.36 25.62 -9.77
C ALA A 241 -8.75 26.58 -8.72
N ASN A 242 -9.59 27.37 -8.06
CA ASN A 242 -9.13 28.28 -7.01
C ASN A 242 -8.76 27.53 -5.73
N ASP A 243 -9.52 26.51 -5.38
CA ASP A 243 -9.30 25.65 -4.22
C ASP A 243 -9.07 24.20 -4.67
N ILE A 244 -8.24 23.46 -3.95
CA ILE A 244 -8.02 22.03 -4.17
C ILE A 244 -9.30 21.22 -3.92
N ASN A 245 -10.17 21.73 -3.07
CA ASN A 245 -11.47 21.13 -2.75
C ASN A 245 -12.52 21.28 -3.85
N ASP A 246 -12.25 22.09 -4.89
CA ASP A 246 -13.09 22.21 -6.09
C ASP A 246 -12.85 21.07 -7.09
N LEU A 247 -11.82 20.26 -6.87
CA LEU A 247 -11.51 19.11 -7.72
C LEU A 247 -12.49 17.95 -7.47
N PRO A 248 -12.76 17.12 -8.48
CA PRO A 248 -13.63 15.94 -8.33
C PRO A 248 -12.91 14.80 -7.60
N ILE A 249 -12.38 15.07 -6.41
CA ILE A 249 -11.60 14.11 -5.59
C ILE A 249 -12.26 13.97 -4.23
N GLU A 250 -12.59 12.73 -3.86
CA GLU A 250 -13.10 12.38 -2.54
C GLU A 250 -12.06 11.59 -1.76
N PHE A 251 -12.12 11.65 -0.44
CA PHE A 251 -11.13 11.00 0.42
C PHE A 251 -11.81 10.02 1.39
N ASN A 252 -11.53 8.73 1.24
CA ASN A 252 -11.99 7.66 2.10
C ASN A 252 -10.80 6.86 2.63
N ILE A 253 -10.22 7.31 3.74
CA ILE A 253 -8.93 6.87 4.25
C ILE A 253 -9.11 5.75 5.27
N ALA A 254 -8.49 4.61 5.01
CA ALA A 254 -8.36 3.53 5.97
C ALA A 254 -7.17 3.81 6.90
N TRP A 255 -7.38 3.77 8.22
CA TRP A 255 -6.29 3.92 9.15
C TRP A 255 -6.18 2.74 10.11
N TYR A 256 -4.95 2.43 10.53
CA TYR A 256 -4.66 1.43 11.56
C TYR A 256 -3.46 1.85 12.42
N GLU A 257 -2.45 2.44 11.81
CA GLU A 257 -1.23 2.86 12.48
C GLU A 257 -0.89 4.34 12.22
N GLN A 258 0.18 4.80 12.87
CA GLN A 258 0.62 6.20 12.91
C GLN A 258 0.88 6.82 11.52
N LYS A 259 1.33 6.04 10.54
CA LYS A 259 1.60 6.56 9.18
C LYS A 259 0.34 7.11 8.50
N ALA A 260 -0.80 6.44 8.66
CA ALA A 260 -2.06 6.96 8.12
C ALA A 260 -2.47 8.28 8.80
N VAL A 261 -2.16 8.44 10.09
CA VAL A 261 -2.41 9.71 10.81
C VAL A 261 -1.50 10.82 10.28
N ILE A 262 -0.22 10.51 10.00
CA ILE A 262 0.71 11.50 9.40
C ILE A 262 0.19 11.93 8.03
N VAL A 263 -0.29 11.01 7.20
CA VAL A 263 -0.91 11.33 5.90
C VAL A 263 -2.13 12.24 6.09
N LEU A 264 -3.01 11.92 7.03
CA LEU A 264 -4.16 12.77 7.37
C LEU A 264 -3.72 14.19 7.73
N LEU A 265 -2.75 14.34 8.63
CA LEU A 265 -2.24 15.67 9.04
C LEU A 265 -1.63 16.43 7.86
N ALA A 266 -0.94 15.76 6.96
CA ALA A 266 -0.42 16.37 5.73
C ALA A 266 -1.54 16.89 4.81
N LEU A 267 -2.61 16.10 4.64
CA LEU A 267 -3.79 16.50 3.86
C LEU A 267 -4.47 17.73 4.48
N LEU A 268 -4.66 17.73 5.80
CA LEU A 268 -5.23 18.89 6.52
C LEU A 268 -4.33 20.15 6.39
N TYR A 269 -3.00 19.97 6.46
CA TYR A 269 -2.04 21.06 6.23
C TYR A 269 -2.14 21.65 4.82
N LEU A 270 -2.42 20.84 3.81
CA LEU A 270 -2.67 21.27 2.43
C LEU A 270 -4.05 21.92 2.25
N GLY A 271 -4.86 22.02 3.30
CA GLY A 271 -6.20 22.61 3.25
C GLY A 271 -7.27 21.69 2.69
N ILE A 272 -7.01 20.40 2.55
CA ILE A 272 -7.99 19.42 2.08
C ILE A 272 -9.06 19.22 3.15
N LYS A 273 -10.31 19.21 2.72
CA LYS A 273 -11.51 19.11 3.57
C LYS A 273 -12.32 17.85 3.21
N ASN A 274 -13.34 17.58 4.05
CA ASN A 274 -14.32 16.51 3.83
C ASN A 274 -13.68 15.11 3.72
N ILE A 275 -12.63 14.85 4.50
CA ILE A 275 -11.96 13.56 4.54
C ILE A 275 -12.76 12.62 5.42
N HIS A 276 -13.12 11.44 4.89
CA HIS A 276 -13.68 10.33 5.66
C HIS A 276 -12.56 9.41 6.12
N ILE A 277 -12.59 9.05 7.39
CA ILE A 277 -11.58 8.19 8.02
C ILE A 277 -12.25 7.06 8.81
N GLY A 278 -11.77 5.85 8.65
CA GLY A 278 -12.40 4.71 9.30
C GLY A 278 -11.50 3.49 9.48
N PRO A 279 -12.10 2.43 10.04
CA PRO A 279 -13.49 2.29 10.50
C PRO A 279 -13.78 2.93 11.87
N THR A 280 -12.76 3.41 12.56
CA THR A 280 -12.86 4.11 13.85
C THR A 280 -12.05 5.38 13.80
N LEU A 281 -12.32 6.31 14.68
CA LEU A 281 -11.44 7.47 14.86
C LEU A 281 -10.19 7.09 15.67
N PRO A 282 -9.04 7.75 15.46
CA PRO A 282 -7.85 7.54 16.26
C PRO A 282 -8.12 7.82 17.76
N ALA A 283 -7.72 6.89 18.63
CA ALA A 283 -8.03 6.93 20.06
C ALA A 283 -7.48 8.17 20.81
N PHE A 284 -6.46 8.83 20.25
CA PHE A 284 -5.90 10.07 20.82
C PHE A 284 -6.69 11.33 20.48
N VAL A 285 -7.68 11.24 19.60
CA VAL A 285 -8.54 12.37 19.24
C VAL A 285 -9.57 12.57 20.36
N SER A 286 -9.32 13.56 21.22
CA SER A 286 -10.28 13.94 22.26
C SER A 286 -11.54 14.56 21.66
N PRO A 287 -12.69 14.59 22.38
CA PRO A 287 -13.92 15.22 21.87
C PRO A 287 -13.73 16.67 21.43
N ASN A 288 -12.90 17.45 22.12
CA ASN A 288 -12.62 18.84 21.75
C ASN A 288 -11.80 18.95 20.45
N VAL A 289 -10.78 18.07 20.29
CA VAL A 289 -9.99 18.01 19.06
C VAL A 289 -10.87 17.55 17.90
N LEU A 290 -11.69 16.52 18.11
CA LEU A 290 -12.64 16.06 17.09
C LEU A 290 -13.57 17.19 16.62
N LYS A 291 -14.12 17.96 17.56
CA LYS A 291 -14.99 19.09 17.23
C LYS A 291 -14.28 20.09 16.31
N VAL A 292 -13.03 20.46 16.62
CA VAL A 292 -12.22 21.35 15.77
C VAL A 292 -11.99 20.77 14.38
N LEU A 293 -11.69 19.46 14.28
CA LEU A 293 -11.46 18.78 13.01
C LEU A 293 -12.73 18.74 12.15
N VAL A 294 -13.87 18.47 12.76
CA VAL A 294 -15.17 18.45 12.07
C VAL A 294 -15.57 19.85 11.62
N GLU A 295 -15.52 20.84 12.52
CA GLU A 295 -16.00 22.20 12.22
C GLU A 295 -15.11 22.94 11.20
N ASN A 296 -13.79 22.77 11.25
CA ASN A 296 -12.87 23.50 10.38
C ASN A 296 -12.49 22.75 9.09
N PHE A 297 -12.52 21.43 9.11
CA PHE A 297 -12.04 20.59 8.00
C PHE A 297 -13.10 19.64 7.43
N GLY A 298 -14.28 19.55 8.04
CA GLY A 298 -15.30 18.60 7.61
C GLY A 298 -14.88 17.13 7.78
N LEU A 299 -13.96 16.83 8.74
CA LEU A 299 -13.53 15.46 8.97
C LEU A 299 -14.72 14.61 9.39
N GLY A 300 -14.96 13.50 8.68
CA GLY A 300 -16.05 12.56 8.96
C GLY A 300 -15.55 11.14 9.25
N GLY A 301 -16.37 10.35 9.92
CA GLY A 301 -16.22 8.90 9.98
C GLY A 301 -16.89 8.24 8.78
N ILE A 302 -16.60 6.97 8.57
CA ILE A 302 -17.38 6.13 7.65
C ILE A 302 -18.70 5.72 8.32
N THR A 303 -19.74 5.52 7.52
CA THR A 303 -21.06 5.05 7.97
C THR A 303 -21.40 3.70 7.31
N SER A 304 -22.47 3.62 6.55
CA SER A 304 -22.74 2.48 5.70
C SER A 304 -22.17 2.70 4.28
N VAL A 305 -21.88 1.62 3.57
CA VAL A 305 -21.39 1.70 2.18
C VAL A 305 -22.37 2.46 1.31
N GLU A 306 -23.67 2.19 1.45
CA GLU A 306 -24.74 2.83 0.66
C GLU A 306 -24.80 4.35 0.91
N GLU A 307 -24.77 4.75 2.18
CA GLU A 307 -24.84 6.16 2.57
C GLU A 307 -23.58 6.92 2.13
N ASP A 308 -22.41 6.33 2.35
CA ASP A 308 -21.14 6.95 1.97
C ASP A 308 -20.97 7.05 0.45
N LEU A 309 -21.40 6.04 -0.33
CA LEU A 309 -21.45 6.13 -1.78
C LEU A 309 -22.35 7.28 -2.24
N LYS A 310 -23.54 7.41 -1.65
CA LYS A 310 -24.46 8.51 -1.98
C LYS A 310 -23.85 9.88 -1.66
N ASN A 311 -23.16 9.99 -0.54
CA ASN A 311 -22.60 11.27 -0.07
C ASN A 311 -21.34 11.69 -0.83
N MET A 312 -20.47 10.71 -1.17
CA MET A 312 -19.18 10.98 -1.81
C MET A 312 -19.27 11.01 -3.33
N VAL A 313 -20.07 10.12 -3.94
CA VAL A 313 -20.05 9.91 -5.39
C VAL A 313 -21.44 9.95 -6.05
N GLY A 314 -22.49 10.18 -5.28
CA GLY A 314 -23.88 10.27 -5.74
C GLY A 314 -24.21 11.47 -6.59
#